data_808fd0191032c4fd915d00dd5ff4db1c
#
_entry.id   808fd0191032c4fd915d00dd5ff4db1c
#
_cell.length_a   1.000
_cell.length_b   1.000
_cell.length_c   1.000
_cell.angle_alpha   90.00
_cell.angle_beta   90.00
_cell.angle_gamma   90.00
#
_symmetry.space_group_name_H-M   'P 1'
#
loop_
_entity.id
_entity.type
_entity.pdbx_description
1 polymer ?
#
loop_
_entity_poly.entity_id
_entity_poly.type
_entity_poly.pdbx_seq_one_letter_code
_entity_poly.pdbx_strand_id
1 'polypeptide(L)'
;MDIFRHEWLVFPLFGLSVFIAVYMWADKIFTMMYAKSVSKRSQVMLHMKLLGMEVDEKKVTRVLLLSSFGVGFLFFFMAYPSVSVGVFLGLSSGIAGFQLVPIVYKSLYEKKCNQFTDQMVDALTIMGNGIKSGSNPQQSMQRVVEIMSNPIKAEFAQVIAQTQFGDSFEDALTDLGERIPRPDVQMFVTSINILKETGGNMAETFQTIVSTIRERQKLEKKIEAMTAQGIMQGIIVTSIPFILGAVFFAVDPAYMK
;
A
#
# COMPACT_ATOMS: atom_id res chain seq x y z
N MET A 1 -34.62 -49.27 9.46
CA MET A 1 -34.53 -47.91 8.85
C MET A 1 -34.46 -46.85 9.96
N ASP A 2 -33.71 -47.14 11.05
CA ASP A 2 -33.68 -46.33 12.30
C ASP A 2 -32.29 -45.76 12.65
N ILE A 3 -31.35 -45.72 11.69
CA ILE A 3 -29.98 -45.25 11.94
C ILE A 3 -29.90 -43.69 12.03
N PHE A 4 -30.91 -42.99 11.50
CA PHE A 4 -30.97 -41.52 11.52
C PHE A 4 -31.66 -40.92 12.75
N ARG A 5 -32.12 -41.74 13.68
CA ARG A 5 -32.87 -41.31 14.88
C ARG A 5 -31.96 -40.95 16.06
N HIS A 6 -30.63 -41.21 15.96
CA HIS A 6 -29.65 -40.82 16.95
C HIS A 6 -28.87 -39.62 16.46
N GLU A 7 -29.35 -38.42 16.73
CA GLU A 7 -28.65 -37.17 16.47
C GLU A 7 -27.20 -37.19 17.00
N TRP A 8 -26.96 -37.95 18.06
CA TRP A 8 -25.64 -38.16 18.68
C TRP A 8 -24.61 -38.87 17.78
N LEU A 9 -25.01 -39.69 16.83
CA LEU A 9 -24.13 -40.39 15.90
C LEU A 9 -23.89 -39.60 14.60
N VAL A 10 -24.84 -38.75 14.20
CA VAL A 10 -24.74 -37.95 12.98
C VAL A 10 -23.70 -36.87 13.12
N PHE A 11 -23.59 -36.20 14.28
CA PHE A 11 -22.60 -35.15 14.51
C PHE A 11 -21.15 -35.65 14.46
N PRO A 12 -20.74 -36.75 15.16
CA PRO A 12 -19.37 -37.24 15.07
C PRO A 12 -19.05 -37.88 13.71
N LEU A 13 -19.99 -38.52 13.01
CA LEU A 13 -19.80 -39.04 11.67
C LEU A 13 -19.61 -37.93 10.63
N PHE A 14 -20.41 -36.87 10.72
CA PHE A 14 -20.23 -35.65 9.89
C PHE A 14 -18.91 -34.94 10.21
N GLY A 15 -18.57 -34.80 11.48
CA GLY A 15 -17.27 -34.25 11.91
C GLY A 15 -16.08 -35.06 11.38
N LEU A 16 -16.20 -36.39 11.40
CA LEU A 16 -15.17 -37.30 10.89
C LEU A 16 -15.04 -37.21 9.36
N SER A 17 -16.17 -37.12 8.63
CA SER A 17 -16.15 -36.96 7.17
C SER A 17 -15.53 -35.63 6.74
N VAL A 18 -15.86 -34.55 7.44
CA VAL A 18 -15.24 -33.22 7.21
C VAL A 18 -13.76 -33.26 7.55
N PHE A 19 -13.38 -33.89 8.66
CA PHE A 19 -11.98 -34.04 9.06
C PHE A 19 -11.17 -34.82 8.01
N ILE A 20 -11.70 -35.95 7.50
CA ILE A 20 -11.04 -36.73 6.44
C ILE A 20 -10.95 -35.92 5.15
N ALA A 21 -12.00 -35.19 4.75
CA ALA A 21 -11.98 -34.35 3.57
C ALA A 21 -10.93 -33.23 3.70
N VAL A 22 -10.88 -32.55 4.85
CA VAL A 22 -9.87 -31.52 5.13
C VAL A 22 -8.47 -32.12 5.15
N TYR A 23 -8.29 -33.30 5.74
CA TYR A 23 -6.99 -33.98 5.80
C TYR A 23 -6.51 -34.39 4.39
N MET A 24 -7.38 -34.96 3.56
CA MET A 24 -7.03 -35.33 2.16
C MET A 24 -6.70 -34.12 1.27
N TRP A 25 -7.29 -32.97 1.55
CA TRP A 25 -7.06 -31.75 0.77
C TRP A 25 -6.02 -30.83 1.42
N ALA A 26 -5.65 -31.09 2.67
CA ALA A 26 -4.70 -30.27 3.43
C ALA A 26 -3.35 -30.14 2.71
N ASP A 27 -2.79 -31.25 2.22
CA ASP A 27 -1.51 -31.23 1.51
C ASP A 27 -1.59 -30.44 0.20
N LYS A 28 -2.69 -30.53 -0.52
CA LYS A 28 -2.87 -29.81 -1.77
C LYS A 28 -3.14 -28.32 -1.55
N ILE A 29 -3.88 -27.98 -0.50
CA ILE A 29 -4.11 -26.60 -0.06
C ILE A 29 -2.81 -26.02 0.49
N PHE A 30 -2.08 -26.79 1.29
CA PHE A 30 -0.80 -26.35 1.88
C PHE A 30 0.27 -26.10 0.81
N THR A 31 0.40 -26.99 -0.18
CA THR A 31 1.34 -26.82 -1.30
C THR A 31 0.93 -25.64 -2.21
N MET A 32 -0.36 -25.44 -2.47
CA MET A 32 -0.85 -24.26 -3.20
C MET A 32 -0.62 -22.95 -2.41
N MET A 33 -0.89 -22.97 -1.11
CA MET A 33 -0.64 -21.81 -0.24
C MET A 33 0.86 -21.53 -0.13
N TYR A 34 1.69 -22.56 -0.03
CA TYR A 34 3.14 -22.41 0.02
C TYR A 34 3.71 -21.85 -1.29
N ALA A 35 3.27 -22.34 -2.44
CA ALA A 35 3.69 -21.83 -3.75
C ALA A 35 3.23 -20.37 -3.98
N LYS A 36 2.00 -20.01 -3.61
CA LYS A 36 1.52 -18.62 -3.61
C LYS A 36 2.21 -17.75 -2.55
N SER A 37 2.61 -18.34 -1.43
CA SER A 37 3.35 -17.65 -0.37
C SER A 37 4.74 -17.19 -0.84
N VAL A 38 5.46 -17.99 -1.61
CA VAL A 38 6.79 -17.63 -2.12
C VAL A 38 6.75 -16.38 -3.00
N SER A 39 5.77 -16.28 -3.91
CA SER A 39 5.62 -15.09 -4.78
C SER A 39 5.21 -13.84 -3.99
N LYS A 40 4.28 -13.97 -3.04
CA LYS A 40 3.85 -12.83 -2.20
C LYS A 40 4.89 -12.44 -1.16
N ARG A 41 5.65 -13.39 -0.65
CA ARG A 41 6.78 -13.17 0.24
C ARG A 41 7.84 -12.30 -0.44
N SER A 42 8.20 -12.59 -1.70
CA SER A 42 9.17 -11.78 -2.43
C SER A 42 8.68 -10.34 -2.63
N GLN A 43 7.39 -10.14 -2.91
CA GLN A 43 6.78 -8.80 -3.01
C GLN A 43 6.81 -8.04 -1.66
N VAL A 44 6.46 -8.71 -0.56
CA VAL A 44 6.51 -8.10 0.78
C VAL A 44 7.94 -7.75 1.15
N MET A 45 8.90 -8.65 0.91
CA MET A 45 10.32 -8.41 1.17
C MET A 45 10.85 -7.23 0.34
N LEU A 46 10.45 -7.13 -0.93
CA LEU A 46 10.81 -6.00 -1.78
C LEU A 46 10.30 -4.68 -1.19
N HIS A 47 9.01 -4.60 -0.84
CA HIS A 47 8.45 -3.38 -0.25
C HIS A 47 9.06 -3.07 1.13
N MET A 48 9.36 -4.07 1.95
CA MET A 48 10.08 -3.85 3.23
C MET A 48 11.49 -3.31 3.00
N LYS A 49 12.24 -3.86 2.04
CA LYS A 49 13.56 -3.35 1.65
C LYS A 49 13.48 -1.89 1.18
N LEU A 50 12.49 -1.56 0.34
CA LEU A 50 12.25 -0.20 -0.16
C LEU A 50 11.78 0.76 0.95
N LEU A 51 11.15 0.24 2.00
CA LEU A 51 10.82 1.02 3.20
C LEU A 51 12.03 1.26 4.12
N GLY A 52 13.17 0.59 3.87
CA GLY A 52 14.35 0.65 4.74
C GLY A 52 14.22 -0.18 6.01
N MET A 53 13.32 -1.18 6.02
CA MET A 53 13.13 -2.09 7.17
C MET A 53 14.05 -3.30 7.04
N GLU A 54 14.55 -3.80 8.17
CA GLU A 54 15.30 -5.07 8.17
C GLU A 54 14.42 -6.22 7.66
N VAL A 55 14.88 -6.86 6.61
CA VAL A 55 14.17 -7.98 5.98
C VAL A 55 14.60 -9.29 6.63
N ASP A 56 13.82 -9.75 7.60
CA ASP A 56 13.96 -11.10 8.17
C ASP A 56 12.90 -12.02 7.54
N GLU A 57 13.35 -12.92 6.67
CA GLU A 57 12.47 -13.88 5.98
C GLU A 57 11.59 -14.69 6.95
N LYS A 58 12.13 -15.04 8.13
CA LYS A 58 11.40 -15.82 9.13
C LYS A 58 10.31 -14.97 9.80
N LYS A 59 10.54 -13.66 9.98
CA LYS A 59 9.52 -12.74 10.53
C LYS A 59 8.40 -12.53 9.54
N VAL A 60 8.72 -12.28 8.27
CA VAL A 60 7.71 -12.10 7.20
C VAL A 60 6.83 -13.34 7.06
N THR A 61 7.43 -14.52 7.03
CA THR A 61 6.66 -15.78 6.94
C THR A 61 5.77 -15.99 8.16
N ARG A 62 6.27 -15.70 9.38
CA ARG A 62 5.45 -15.79 10.60
C ARG A 62 4.28 -14.81 10.59
N VAL A 63 4.48 -13.58 10.17
CA VAL A 63 3.40 -12.57 10.08
C VAL A 63 2.35 -12.99 9.06
N LEU A 64 2.76 -13.49 7.89
CA LEU A 64 1.85 -14.02 6.87
C LEU A 64 1.01 -15.19 7.38
N LEU A 65 1.65 -16.13 8.07
CA LEU A 65 0.94 -17.29 8.65
C LEU A 65 0.02 -16.88 9.80
N LEU A 66 0.52 -16.06 10.73
CA LEU A 66 -0.29 -15.59 11.86
C LEU A 66 -1.50 -14.76 11.42
N SER A 67 -1.37 -13.89 10.40
CA SER A 67 -2.49 -13.12 9.87
C SER A 67 -3.54 -14.03 9.20
N SER A 68 -3.12 -15.03 8.44
CA SER A 68 -4.01 -15.98 7.78
C SER A 68 -4.75 -16.86 8.79
N PHE A 69 -4.00 -17.53 9.69
CA PHE A 69 -4.59 -18.41 10.70
C PHE A 69 -5.37 -17.65 11.77
N GLY A 70 -4.85 -16.49 12.21
CA GLY A 70 -5.50 -15.67 13.24
C GLY A 70 -6.86 -15.16 12.81
N VAL A 71 -6.95 -14.60 11.60
CA VAL A 71 -8.21 -14.12 11.04
C VAL A 71 -9.16 -15.29 10.79
N GLY A 72 -8.69 -16.40 10.21
CA GLY A 72 -9.52 -17.60 9.99
C GLY A 72 -10.08 -18.20 11.29
N PHE A 73 -9.26 -18.30 12.33
CA PHE A 73 -9.66 -18.80 13.63
C PHE A 73 -10.68 -17.89 14.33
N LEU A 74 -10.50 -16.58 14.24
CA LEU A 74 -11.41 -15.60 14.83
C LEU A 74 -12.81 -15.69 14.21
N PHE A 75 -12.92 -15.78 12.90
CA PHE A 75 -14.21 -15.94 12.22
C PHE A 75 -14.83 -17.32 12.44
N PHE A 76 -14.04 -18.38 12.54
CA PHE A 76 -14.51 -19.70 12.93
C PHE A 76 -15.17 -19.68 14.31
N PHE A 77 -14.52 -19.04 15.28
CA PHE A 77 -15.04 -18.95 16.66
C PHE A 77 -16.30 -18.08 16.77
N MET A 78 -16.37 -17.00 15.96
CA MET A 78 -17.53 -16.09 15.95
C MET A 78 -18.79 -16.75 15.35
N ALA A 79 -18.60 -17.75 14.47
CA ALA A 79 -19.71 -18.49 13.87
C ALA A 79 -20.23 -19.67 14.74
N TYR A 80 -19.66 -19.90 15.93
CA TYR A 80 -20.16 -20.90 16.88
C TYR A 80 -21.59 -20.53 17.32
N PRO A 81 -22.59 -21.48 17.32
CA PRO A 81 -22.48 -22.95 17.32
C PRO A 81 -22.60 -23.66 15.95
N SER A 82 -22.76 -22.95 14.83
CA SER A 82 -22.90 -23.57 13.51
C SER A 82 -21.54 -23.92 12.89
N VAL A 83 -21.07 -25.15 13.12
CA VAL A 83 -19.74 -25.61 12.68
C VAL A 83 -19.56 -25.54 11.16
N SER A 84 -20.58 -25.87 10.35
CA SER A 84 -20.51 -25.81 8.88
C SER A 84 -20.29 -24.39 8.35
N VAL A 85 -21.01 -23.41 8.90
CA VAL A 85 -20.85 -21.98 8.55
C VAL A 85 -19.48 -21.47 9.05
N GLY A 86 -19.06 -21.91 10.26
CA GLY A 86 -17.76 -21.55 10.84
C GLY A 86 -16.58 -22.02 9.99
N VAL A 87 -16.60 -23.24 9.49
CA VAL A 87 -15.56 -23.77 8.60
C VAL A 87 -15.50 -22.99 7.29
N PHE A 88 -16.64 -22.71 6.66
CA PHE A 88 -16.69 -21.95 5.42
C PHE A 88 -16.17 -20.51 5.60
N LEU A 89 -16.62 -19.83 6.65
CA LEU A 89 -16.17 -18.47 6.99
C LEU A 89 -14.70 -18.46 7.43
N GLY A 90 -14.25 -19.44 8.19
CA GLY A 90 -12.86 -19.56 8.62
C GLY A 90 -11.89 -19.75 7.46
N LEU A 91 -12.22 -20.62 6.50
CA LEU A 91 -11.41 -20.84 5.31
C LEU A 91 -11.39 -19.61 4.38
N SER A 92 -12.53 -19.00 4.11
CA SER A 92 -12.63 -17.82 3.24
C SER A 92 -11.91 -16.62 3.84
N SER A 93 -12.05 -16.38 5.14
CA SER A 93 -11.37 -15.28 5.84
C SER A 93 -9.87 -15.52 6.04
N GLY A 94 -9.44 -16.78 6.20
CA GLY A 94 -8.02 -17.14 6.22
C GLY A 94 -7.32 -16.82 4.89
N ILE A 95 -7.96 -17.10 3.75
CA ILE A 95 -7.45 -16.72 2.43
C ILE A 95 -7.40 -15.19 2.28
N ALA A 96 -8.42 -14.48 2.77
CA ALA A 96 -8.43 -13.01 2.77
C ALA A 96 -7.32 -12.43 3.65
N GLY A 97 -7.10 -12.97 4.85
CA GLY A 97 -6.03 -12.57 5.78
C GLY A 97 -4.64 -12.68 5.16
N PHE A 98 -4.41 -13.70 4.35
CA PHE A 98 -3.15 -13.87 3.62
C PHE A 98 -2.92 -12.78 2.54
N GLN A 99 -3.99 -12.18 2.00
CA GLN A 99 -3.88 -11.09 1.03
C GLN A 99 -3.69 -9.72 1.67
N LEU A 100 -4.08 -9.55 2.94
CA LEU A 100 -3.98 -8.25 3.62
C LEU A 100 -2.54 -7.79 3.82
N VAL A 101 -1.62 -8.69 4.17
CA VAL A 101 -0.23 -8.33 4.47
C VAL A 101 0.47 -7.62 3.29
N PRO A 102 0.51 -8.18 2.07
CA PRO A 102 1.14 -7.49 0.94
C PRO A 102 0.43 -6.17 0.57
N ILE A 103 -0.89 -6.07 0.75
CA ILE A 103 -1.65 -4.84 0.49
C ILE A 103 -1.22 -3.75 1.48
N VAL A 104 -1.08 -4.08 2.77
CA VAL A 104 -0.63 -3.13 3.80
C VAL A 104 0.77 -2.61 3.52
N TYR A 105 1.74 -3.49 3.24
CA TYR A 105 3.11 -3.05 2.94
C TYR A 105 3.19 -2.24 1.64
N LYS A 106 2.43 -2.61 0.62
CA LYS A 106 2.30 -1.82 -0.61
C LYS A 106 1.74 -0.43 -0.32
N SER A 107 0.67 -0.34 0.46
CA SER A 107 0.05 0.93 0.84
C SER A 107 1.01 1.82 1.66
N LEU A 108 1.78 1.24 2.57
CA LEU A 108 2.80 1.96 3.34
C LEU A 108 3.92 2.49 2.42
N TYR A 109 4.36 1.68 1.46
CA TYR A 109 5.36 2.10 0.49
C TYR A 109 4.83 3.22 -0.44
N GLU A 110 3.61 3.09 -0.95
CA GLU A 110 2.96 4.15 -1.75
C GLU A 110 2.80 5.44 -0.95
N LYS A 111 2.43 5.34 0.33
CA LYS A 111 2.36 6.51 1.23
C LYS A 111 3.73 7.18 1.39
N LYS A 112 4.81 6.39 1.59
CA LYS A 112 6.19 6.91 1.64
C LYS A 112 6.56 7.63 0.35
N CYS A 113 6.27 7.03 -0.82
CA CYS A 113 6.55 7.64 -2.12
C CYS A 113 5.77 8.95 -2.33
N ASN A 114 4.50 8.99 -1.97
CA ASN A 114 3.67 10.19 -2.08
C ASN A 114 4.19 11.31 -1.16
N GLN A 115 4.49 10.99 0.11
CA GLN A 115 5.07 11.94 1.05
C GLN A 115 6.42 12.47 0.57
N PHE A 116 7.26 11.61 -0.03
CA PHE A 116 8.52 12.03 -0.64
C PHE A 116 8.29 13.04 -1.77
N THR A 117 7.36 12.76 -2.68
CA THR A 117 7.01 13.66 -3.79
C THR A 117 6.46 15.01 -3.30
N ASP A 118 5.62 14.98 -2.25
CA ASP A 118 5.11 16.23 -1.64
C ASP A 118 6.24 17.07 -1.05
N GLN A 119 7.23 16.44 -0.43
CA GLN A 119 8.41 17.12 0.14
C GLN A 119 9.40 17.58 -0.94
N MET A 120 9.37 17.03 -2.16
CA MET A 120 10.32 17.39 -3.22
C MET A 120 10.27 18.88 -3.59
N VAL A 121 9.11 19.51 -3.54
CA VAL A 121 8.94 20.93 -3.87
C VAL A 121 9.81 21.80 -2.98
N ASP A 122 9.77 21.54 -1.68
CA ASP A 122 10.57 22.30 -0.70
C ASP A 122 12.05 21.92 -0.78
N ALA A 123 12.36 20.63 -0.94
CA ALA A 123 13.72 20.16 -1.11
C ALA A 123 14.43 20.78 -2.32
N LEU A 124 13.78 20.76 -3.48
CA LEU A 124 14.32 21.36 -4.70
C LEU A 124 14.44 22.88 -4.60
N THR A 125 13.55 23.54 -3.85
CA THR A 125 13.65 24.97 -3.56
C THR A 125 14.90 25.27 -2.70
N ILE A 126 15.14 24.47 -1.65
CA ILE A 126 16.34 24.57 -0.81
C ILE A 126 17.60 24.33 -1.65
N MET A 127 17.62 23.26 -2.45
CA MET A 127 18.76 22.94 -3.32
C MET A 127 19.01 24.03 -4.35
N GLY A 128 17.97 24.53 -5.03
CA GLY A 128 18.08 25.59 -6.01
C GLY A 128 18.64 26.90 -5.43
N ASN A 129 18.23 27.26 -4.21
CA ASN A 129 18.77 28.42 -3.51
C ASN A 129 20.24 28.19 -3.11
N GLY A 130 20.60 26.99 -2.66
CA GLY A 130 21.98 26.62 -2.35
C GLY A 130 22.90 26.74 -3.58
N ILE A 131 22.47 26.23 -4.73
CA ILE A 131 23.22 26.29 -5.99
C ILE A 131 23.36 27.73 -6.46
N LYS A 132 22.32 28.56 -6.36
CA LYS A 132 22.41 30.01 -6.66
C LYS A 132 23.44 30.74 -5.77
N SER A 133 23.60 30.26 -4.55
CA SER A 133 24.60 30.80 -3.61
C SER A 133 26.01 30.22 -3.83
N GLY A 134 26.23 29.39 -4.87
CA GLY A 134 27.54 28.84 -5.23
C GLY A 134 27.82 27.46 -4.61
N SER A 135 26.86 26.83 -3.91
CA SER A 135 27.01 25.45 -3.42
C SER A 135 26.90 24.47 -4.57
N ASN A 136 27.62 23.35 -4.48
CA ASN A 136 27.41 22.24 -5.43
C ASN A 136 26.10 21.45 -5.10
N PRO A 137 25.57 20.63 -6.03
CA PRO A 137 24.32 19.89 -5.82
C PRO A 137 24.35 18.98 -4.59
N GLN A 138 25.47 18.31 -4.33
CA GLN A 138 25.62 17.40 -3.19
C GLN A 138 25.61 18.17 -1.86
N GLN A 139 26.28 19.33 -1.77
CA GLN A 139 26.23 20.20 -0.59
C GLN A 139 24.81 20.75 -0.37
N SER A 140 24.12 21.11 -1.46
CA SER A 140 22.75 21.60 -1.38
C SER A 140 21.79 20.50 -0.91
N MET A 141 22.01 19.25 -1.33
CA MET A 141 21.27 18.08 -0.85
C MET A 141 21.55 17.79 0.64
N GLN A 142 22.80 17.95 1.09
CA GLN A 142 23.15 17.82 2.51
C GLN A 142 22.35 18.80 3.38
N ARG A 143 22.13 20.03 2.94
CA ARG A 143 21.25 21.00 3.63
C ARG A 143 19.81 20.51 3.75
N VAL A 144 19.28 19.86 2.72
CA VAL A 144 17.94 19.25 2.79
C VAL A 144 17.88 18.18 3.89
N VAL A 145 18.91 17.33 3.98
CA VAL A 145 19.02 16.30 5.02
C VAL A 145 19.04 16.90 6.43
N GLU A 146 19.66 18.07 6.60
CA GLU A 146 19.76 18.76 7.91
C GLU A 146 18.45 19.41 8.32
N ILE A 147 17.68 19.94 7.37
CA ILE A 147 16.50 20.80 7.63
C ILE A 147 15.19 20.00 7.60
N MET A 148 15.07 19.03 6.68
CA MET A 148 13.81 18.36 6.41
C MET A 148 13.64 17.07 7.22
N SER A 149 12.39 16.60 7.30
CA SER A 149 12.00 15.36 7.98
C SER A 149 11.91 14.17 7.01
N ASN A 150 11.77 12.96 7.56
CA ASN A 150 11.52 11.76 6.74
C ASN A 150 10.18 11.90 5.97
N PRO A 151 10.08 11.29 4.78
CA PRO A 151 11.02 10.34 4.16
C PRO A 151 12.16 10.96 3.36
N ILE A 152 12.08 12.23 2.92
CA ILE A 152 13.09 12.83 2.02
C ILE A 152 14.49 12.90 2.67
N LYS A 153 14.54 13.19 3.97
CA LYS A 153 15.78 13.18 4.75
C LYS A 153 16.51 11.84 4.64
N ALA A 154 15.82 10.74 4.85
CA ALA A 154 16.42 9.40 4.84
C ALA A 154 16.93 9.01 3.44
N GLU A 155 16.16 9.29 2.41
CA GLU A 155 16.52 8.95 1.03
C GLU A 155 17.68 9.79 0.51
N PHE A 156 17.69 11.10 0.80
CA PHE A 156 18.80 11.97 0.41
C PHE A 156 20.07 11.68 1.23
N ALA A 157 19.94 11.35 2.51
CA ALA A 157 21.07 10.89 3.31
C ALA A 157 21.68 9.60 2.74
N GLN A 158 20.87 8.71 2.20
CA GLN A 158 21.37 7.50 1.54
C GLN A 158 22.14 7.84 0.24
N VAL A 159 21.65 8.76 -0.59
CA VAL A 159 22.38 9.24 -1.77
C VAL A 159 23.74 9.81 -1.38
N ILE A 160 23.77 10.65 -0.33
CA ILE A 160 25.04 11.24 0.16
C ILE A 160 25.98 10.17 0.70
N ALA A 161 25.46 9.17 1.45
CA ALA A 161 26.26 8.08 1.94
C ALA A 161 26.87 7.25 0.80
N GLN A 162 26.12 6.91 -0.23
CA GLN A 162 26.62 6.19 -1.41
C GLN A 162 27.77 6.97 -2.08
N THR A 163 27.64 8.28 -2.24
CA THR A 163 28.71 9.10 -2.81
C THR A 163 29.95 9.17 -1.92
N GLN A 164 29.79 9.14 -0.60
CA GLN A 164 30.91 9.05 0.34
C GLN A 164 31.63 7.69 0.30
N PHE A 165 30.93 6.61 -0.08
CA PHE A 165 31.50 5.28 -0.27
C PHE A 165 32.16 5.10 -1.64
N GLY A 166 32.07 6.08 -2.55
CA GLY A 166 32.79 6.08 -3.82
C GLY A 166 31.90 5.95 -5.05
N ASP A 167 30.58 5.81 -4.88
CA ASP A 167 29.65 5.83 -6.02
C ASP A 167 29.60 7.25 -6.65
N SER A 168 29.31 7.33 -7.95
CA SER A 168 29.05 8.63 -8.56
C SER A 168 27.73 9.21 -8.02
N PHE A 169 27.65 10.55 -7.97
CA PHE A 169 26.42 11.21 -7.52
C PHE A 169 25.23 10.87 -8.43
N GLU A 170 25.49 10.67 -9.70
CA GLU A 170 24.51 10.29 -10.73
C GLU A 170 23.98 8.88 -10.53
N ASP A 171 24.87 7.94 -10.24
CA ASP A 171 24.49 6.55 -9.96
C ASP A 171 23.64 6.49 -8.69
N ALA A 172 24.06 7.19 -7.64
CA ALA A 172 23.30 7.26 -6.39
C ALA A 172 21.91 7.92 -6.57
N LEU A 173 21.78 8.89 -7.48
CA LEU A 173 20.48 9.47 -7.84
C LEU A 173 19.63 8.51 -8.68
N THR A 174 20.24 7.74 -9.58
CA THR A 174 19.54 6.73 -10.36
C THR A 174 18.97 5.66 -9.45
N ASP A 175 19.71 5.19 -8.47
CA ASP A 175 19.24 4.30 -7.42
C ASP A 175 18.07 4.90 -6.63
N LEU A 176 18.13 6.21 -6.32
CA LEU A 176 17.00 6.90 -5.70
C LEU A 176 15.75 6.83 -6.58
N GLY A 177 15.89 7.03 -7.89
CA GLY A 177 14.81 6.92 -8.86
C GLY A 177 14.20 5.52 -8.92
N GLU A 178 15.00 4.47 -8.72
CA GLU A 178 14.52 3.09 -8.63
C GLU A 178 13.79 2.81 -7.31
N ARG A 179 14.28 3.37 -6.19
CA ARG A 179 13.63 3.22 -4.88
C ARG A 179 12.32 3.99 -4.78
N ILE A 180 12.21 5.14 -5.47
CA ILE A 180 11.01 6.01 -5.49
C ILE A 180 10.57 6.21 -6.94
N PRO A 181 9.90 5.24 -7.57
CA PRO A 181 9.51 5.27 -8.98
C PRO A 181 8.30 6.19 -9.20
N ARG A 182 8.49 7.48 -8.97
CA ARG A 182 7.50 8.52 -9.24
C ARG A 182 7.95 9.40 -10.40
N PRO A 183 7.04 9.85 -11.29
CA PRO A 183 7.41 10.67 -12.44
C PRO A 183 8.22 11.91 -12.09
N ASP A 184 7.87 12.55 -10.97
CA ASP A 184 8.56 13.77 -10.51
C ASP A 184 10.01 13.48 -10.08
N VAL A 185 10.25 12.32 -9.46
CA VAL A 185 11.60 11.87 -9.08
C VAL A 185 12.41 11.51 -10.32
N GLN A 186 11.80 10.80 -11.27
CA GLN A 186 12.46 10.46 -12.54
C GLN A 186 12.84 11.71 -13.32
N MET A 187 11.94 12.71 -13.38
CA MET A 187 12.24 14.00 -14.02
C MET A 187 13.43 14.70 -13.35
N PHE A 188 13.48 14.71 -12.02
CA PHE A 188 14.58 15.30 -11.25
C PHE A 188 15.91 14.58 -11.54
N VAL A 189 15.95 13.24 -11.43
CA VAL A 189 17.15 12.43 -11.66
C VAL A 189 17.65 12.61 -13.09
N THR A 190 16.78 12.47 -14.08
CA THR A 190 17.13 12.63 -15.50
C THR A 190 17.64 14.03 -15.79
N SER A 191 17.04 15.07 -15.22
CA SER A 191 17.46 16.45 -15.42
C SER A 191 18.87 16.70 -14.88
N ILE A 192 19.22 16.16 -13.70
CA ILE A 192 20.58 16.31 -13.14
C ILE A 192 21.60 15.60 -14.02
N ASN A 193 21.30 14.37 -14.45
CA ASN A 193 22.21 13.58 -15.28
C ASN A 193 22.51 14.30 -16.62
N ILE A 194 21.47 14.83 -17.28
CA ILE A 194 21.63 15.62 -18.52
C ILE A 194 22.47 16.91 -18.25
N LEU A 195 22.15 17.63 -17.17
CA LEU A 195 22.85 18.89 -16.87
C LEU A 195 24.32 18.71 -16.53
N LYS A 196 24.70 17.59 -15.96
CA LYS A 196 26.11 17.25 -15.75
C LYS A 196 26.87 17.07 -17.06
N GLU A 197 26.24 16.40 -18.03
CA GLU A 197 26.84 16.17 -19.34
C GLU A 197 26.91 17.45 -20.19
N THR A 198 25.85 18.27 -20.14
CA THR A 198 25.69 19.47 -20.98
C THR A 198 26.18 20.77 -20.35
N GLY A 199 26.37 20.79 -19.02
CA GLY A 199 26.83 22.00 -18.30
C GLY A 199 25.81 23.12 -18.17
N GLY A 200 24.52 22.79 -18.11
CA GLY A 200 23.41 23.75 -18.02
C GLY A 200 23.23 24.40 -16.64
N ASN A 201 22.27 25.33 -16.54
CA ASN A 201 21.94 26.04 -15.30
C ASN A 201 21.04 25.18 -14.37
N MET A 202 21.66 24.45 -13.44
CA MET A 202 20.94 23.60 -12.49
C MET A 202 19.91 24.34 -11.64
N ALA A 203 20.20 25.59 -11.25
CA ALA A 203 19.30 26.36 -10.40
C ALA A 203 17.99 26.73 -11.12
N GLU A 204 18.08 27.06 -12.38
CA GLU A 204 16.92 27.35 -13.23
C GLU A 204 16.11 26.08 -13.51
N THR A 205 16.80 24.98 -13.79
CA THR A 205 16.15 23.66 -13.98
C THR A 205 15.38 23.24 -12.74
N PHE A 206 15.94 23.38 -11.54
CA PHE A 206 15.22 23.07 -10.30
C PHE A 206 13.97 23.92 -10.11
N GLN A 207 14.01 25.21 -10.48
CA GLN A 207 12.82 26.06 -10.44
C GLN A 207 11.76 25.61 -11.43
N THR A 208 12.16 25.20 -12.63
CA THR A 208 11.25 24.66 -13.64
C THR A 208 10.60 23.35 -13.15
N ILE A 209 11.37 22.44 -12.55
CA ILE A 209 10.84 21.22 -11.95
C ILE A 209 9.85 21.55 -10.83
N VAL A 210 10.18 22.47 -9.92
CA VAL A 210 9.30 22.91 -8.84
C VAL A 210 7.99 23.49 -9.37
N SER A 211 8.04 24.34 -10.41
CA SER A 211 6.82 24.92 -11.02
C SER A 211 5.95 23.83 -11.63
N THR A 212 6.55 22.88 -12.36
CA THR A 212 5.86 21.74 -12.97
C THR A 212 5.16 20.87 -11.94
N ILE A 213 5.86 20.52 -10.84
CA ILE A 213 5.27 19.72 -9.75
C ILE A 213 4.10 20.49 -9.10
N ARG A 214 4.27 21.79 -8.82
CA ARG A 214 3.21 22.61 -8.22
C ARG A 214 1.97 22.72 -9.13
N GLU A 215 2.14 22.90 -10.42
CA GLU A 215 1.03 22.94 -11.38
C GLU A 215 0.30 21.61 -11.42
N ARG A 216 1.03 20.51 -11.46
CA ARG A 216 0.46 19.17 -11.41
C ARG A 216 -0.33 18.93 -10.12
N GLN A 217 0.23 19.23 -8.95
CA GLN A 217 -0.45 19.10 -7.66
C GLN A 217 -1.73 19.96 -7.61
N LYS A 218 -1.70 21.16 -8.19
CA LYS A 218 -2.88 22.04 -8.30
C LYS A 218 -3.97 21.41 -9.16
N LEU A 219 -3.61 20.80 -10.28
CA LEU A 219 -4.56 20.10 -11.16
C LEU A 219 -5.14 18.86 -10.47
N GLU A 220 -4.32 18.06 -9.81
CA GLU A 220 -4.76 16.88 -9.05
C GLU A 220 -5.78 17.27 -7.97
N LYS A 221 -5.50 18.30 -7.16
CA LYS A 221 -6.44 18.82 -6.16
C LYS A 221 -7.75 19.35 -6.78
N LYS A 222 -7.67 19.97 -7.95
CA LYS A 222 -8.88 20.44 -8.66
C LYS A 222 -9.74 19.27 -9.15
N ILE A 223 -9.12 18.23 -9.71
CA ILE A 223 -9.81 17.01 -10.13
C ILE A 223 -10.45 16.30 -8.93
N GLU A 224 -9.75 16.19 -7.81
CA GLU A 224 -10.26 15.60 -6.57
C GLU A 224 -11.50 16.38 -6.06
N ALA A 225 -11.43 17.70 -6.03
CA ALA A 225 -12.56 18.54 -5.63
C ALA A 225 -13.78 18.39 -6.55
N MET A 226 -13.56 18.35 -7.88
CA MET A 226 -14.64 18.14 -8.84
C MET A 226 -15.24 16.73 -8.73
N THR A 227 -14.41 15.72 -8.50
CA THR A 227 -14.85 14.34 -8.30
C THR A 227 -15.66 14.21 -7.00
N ALA A 228 -15.20 14.81 -5.91
CA ALA A 228 -15.92 14.83 -4.64
C ALA A 228 -17.30 15.49 -4.78
N GLN A 229 -17.40 16.59 -5.54
CA GLN A 229 -18.67 17.23 -5.85
C GLN A 229 -19.62 16.29 -6.62
N GLY A 230 -19.11 15.58 -7.64
CA GLY A 230 -19.89 14.60 -8.42
C GLY A 230 -20.40 13.44 -7.57
N ILE A 231 -19.56 12.91 -6.67
CA ILE A 231 -19.94 11.85 -5.74
C ILE A 231 -21.04 12.33 -4.79
N MET A 232 -20.90 13.54 -4.22
CA MET A 232 -21.92 14.12 -3.34
C MET A 232 -23.26 14.28 -4.05
N GLN A 233 -23.27 14.78 -5.29
CA GLN A 233 -24.49 14.89 -6.11
C GLN A 233 -25.11 13.51 -6.36
N GLY A 234 -24.29 12.51 -6.70
CA GLY A 234 -24.75 11.13 -6.91
C GLY A 234 -25.40 10.53 -5.66
N ILE A 235 -24.80 10.75 -4.49
CA ILE A 235 -25.34 10.29 -3.20
C ILE A 235 -26.70 10.96 -2.93
N ILE A 236 -26.79 12.28 -3.12
CA ILE A 236 -28.03 13.02 -2.88
C ILE A 236 -29.15 12.51 -3.80
N VAL A 237 -28.90 12.43 -5.12
CA VAL A 237 -29.90 11.97 -6.08
C VAL A 237 -30.36 10.53 -5.79
N THR A 238 -29.40 9.65 -5.45
CA THR A 238 -29.70 8.25 -5.10
C THR A 238 -30.48 8.14 -3.79
N SER A 239 -30.28 9.04 -2.85
CA SER A 239 -30.95 9.01 -1.54
C SER A 239 -32.41 9.51 -1.60
N ILE A 240 -32.77 10.35 -2.57
CA ILE A 240 -34.12 10.94 -2.69
C ILE A 240 -35.23 9.88 -2.71
N PRO A 241 -35.18 8.79 -3.54
CA PRO A 241 -36.24 7.77 -3.55
C PRO A 241 -36.39 7.06 -2.22
N PHE A 242 -35.30 6.79 -1.52
CA PHE A 242 -35.32 6.13 -0.20
C PHE A 242 -35.92 7.04 0.87
N ILE A 243 -35.56 8.33 0.85
CA ILE A 243 -36.13 9.33 1.77
C ILE A 243 -37.62 9.52 1.51
N LEU A 244 -38.03 9.64 0.25
CA LEU A 244 -39.45 9.75 -0.12
C LEU A 244 -40.22 8.50 0.28
N GLY A 245 -39.68 7.30 0.03
CA GLY A 245 -40.28 6.03 0.47
C GLY A 245 -40.48 5.97 1.99
N ALA A 246 -39.47 6.39 2.75
CA ALA A 246 -39.55 6.44 4.20
C ALA A 246 -40.60 7.45 4.71
N VAL A 247 -40.68 8.62 4.07
CA VAL A 247 -41.69 9.64 4.39
C VAL A 247 -43.09 9.13 4.10
N PHE A 248 -43.34 8.54 2.92
CA PHE A 248 -44.66 7.97 2.57
C PHE A 248 -45.05 6.84 3.51
N PHE A 249 -44.08 5.97 3.88
CA PHE A 249 -44.33 4.89 4.85
C PHE A 249 -44.73 5.43 6.23
N ALA A 250 -44.13 6.57 6.66
CA ALA A 250 -44.43 7.19 7.95
C ALA A 250 -45.77 7.96 7.96
N VAL A 251 -46.17 8.52 6.83
CA VAL A 251 -47.41 9.32 6.70
C VAL A 251 -48.63 8.45 6.46
N ASP A 252 -48.54 7.46 5.59
CA ASP A 252 -49.64 6.53 5.30
C ASP A 252 -49.14 5.13 4.87
N PRO A 253 -49.05 4.18 5.84
CA PRO A 253 -48.58 2.82 5.55
C PRO A 253 -49.52 2.04 4.59
N ALA A 254 -50.77 2.49 4.37
CA ALA A 254 -51.72 1.80 3.52
C ALA A 254 -51.44 1.99 2.02
N TYR A 255 -50.78 3.07 1.65
CA TYR A 255 -50.35 3.34 0.27
C TYR A 255 -49.22 2.45 -0.25
N MET A 256 -48.48 1.77 0.63
CA MET A 256 -47.34 0.93 0.27
C MET A 256 -47.64 -0.58 0.30
N LYS A 257 -48.87 -0.99 0.54
CA LYS A 257 -49.37 -2.38 0.39
C LYS A 257 -50.00 -2.59 -0.96
#